data_fdd2aef99a21785ae67265ec33e94a74
#
_entry.id   fdd2aef99a21785ae67265ec33e94a74
#
_cell.length_a   1.000
_cell.length_b   1.000
_cell.length_c   1.000
_cell.angle_alpha   90.00
_cell.angle_beta   90.00
_cell.angle_gamma   90.00
#
_symmetry.space_group_name_H-M   'P 1'
#
loop_
_entity.id
_entity.type
_entity.pdbx_description
1 polymer ?
#
loop_
_entity_poly.entity_id
_entity_poly.type
_entity_poly.pdbx_seq_one_letter_code
_entity_poly.pdbx_strand_id
1 'polypeptide(L)'
;MKKLVMVDCLSQFRIRYCVEVEDNVEHALDEVICRDGDMEFQEFSQEHLEPSPILSYREISKEEYLKMFDEDNDYHKSWDEDQKLRFVNKIDYKVENV
;
A
#
# COMPACT_ATOMS: atom_id res chain seq x y z
N MET A 1 -17.44 8.51 22.56
CA MET A 1 -17.52 9.06 21.21
C MET A 1 -16.47 8.45 20.33
N LYS A 2 -16.86 8.06 19.12
CA LYS A 2 -15.91 7.40 18.21
C LYS A 2 -15.09 8.42 17.45
N LYS A 3 -13.84 8.10 17.23
CA LYS A 3 -12.94 9.00 16.51
C LYS A 3 -12.32 8.26 15.34
N LEU A 4 -11.96 8.99 14.30
CA LEU A 4 -11.26 8.44 13.18
C LEU A 4 -9.77 8.72 13.36
N VAL A 5 -8.94 7.71 13.15
CA VAL A 5 -7.50 7.85 13.26
C VAL A 5 -6.87 7.35 11.96
N MET A 6 -6.06 8.18 11.32
CA MET A 6 -5.34 7.77 10.12
C MET A 6 -3.96 7.27 10.54
N VAL A 7 -3.64 6.03 10.16
CA VAL A 7 -2.34 5.42 10.49
C VAL A 7 -1.60 5.17 9.19
N ASP A 8 -0.42 5.74 9.06
CA ASP A 8 0.41 5.56 7.89
C ASP A 8 1.51 4.57 8.22
N CYS A 9 1.64 3.54 7.43
CA CYS A 9 2.70 2.55 7.59
C CYS A 9 3.41 2.33 6.28
N LEU A 10 4.60 1.75 6.35
CA LEU A 10 5.38 1.45 5.18
C LEU A 10 5.48 -0.07 5.04
N SER A 11 5.13 -0.59 3.89
CA SER A 11 5.31 -2.01 3.60
C SER A 11 6.38 -2.15 2.53
N GLN A 12 7.30 -3.09 2.73
CA GLN A 12 8.39 -3.32 1.80
C GLN A 12 8.30 -4.73 1.25
N PHE A 13 8.54 -4.89 -0.03
CA PHE A 13 8.54 -6.18 -0.68
C PHE A 13 9.88 -6.40 -1.37
N ARG A 14 10.42 -7.60 -1.27
CA ARG A 14 11.59 -7.99 -2.03
C ARG A 14 11.09 -8.74 -3.25
N ILE A 15 11.42 -8.26 -4.43
CA ILE A 15 11.02 -8.89 -5.67
C ILE A 15 12.27 -9.40 -6.35
N ARG A 16 12.24 -10.63 -6.84
CA ARG A 16 13.36 -11.21 -7.55
C ARG A 16 13.00 -11.46 -8.99
N TYR A 17 13.95 -11.18 -9.86
CA TYR A 17 13.82 -11.47 -11.28
C TYR A 17 15.01 -12.32 -11.70
N CYS A 18 14.78 -13.30 -12.55
CA CYS A 18 15.86 -14.07 -13.14
C CYS A 18 15.94 -13.69 -14.60
N VAL A 19 17.08 -13.24 -15.06
CA VAL A 19 17.24 -12.74 -16.43
C VAL A 19 18.37 -13.50 -17.11
N GLU A 20 18.10 -14.06 -18.30
CA GLU A 20 19.10 -14.76 -19.07
C GLU A 20 19.88 -13.76 -19.92
N VAL A 21 21.20 -13.82 -19.89
CA VAL A 21 22.05 -12.94 -20.69
C VAL A 21 23.09 -13.78 -21.42
N GLU A 22 23.70 -13.22 -22.46
CA GLU A 22 24.70 -13.95 -23.24
C GLU A 22 26.03 -14.09 -22.53
N ASP A 23 26.75 -13.01 -22.35
CA ASP A 23 28.05 -13.04 -21.75
C ASP A 23 28.25 -12.16 -20.54
N ASN A 24 27.70 -11.01 -20.51
CA ASN A 24 27.95 -10.01 -19.47
C ASN A 24 26.80 -9.98 -18.48
N VAL A 25 27.08 -10.43 -17.26
CA VAL A 25 26.04 -10.50 -16.22
C VAL A 25 25.48 -9.12 -15.85
N GLU A 26 26.23 -8.06 -16.09
CA GLU A 26 25.76 -6.73 -15.78
C GLU A 26 24.60 -6.30 -16.66
N HIS A 27 24.44 -6.92 -17.82
CA HIS A 27 23.30 -6.62 -18.69
C HIS A 27 21.97 -6.97 -18.00
N ALA A 28 21.96 -7.97 -17.10
CA ALA A 28 20.75 -8.31 -16.37
C ALA A 28 20.34 -7.17 -15.48
N LEU A 29 21.28 -6.54 -14.81
CA LEU A 29 21.01 -5.41 -13.93
C LEU A 29 20.46 -4.24 -14.72
N ASP A 30 21.09 -3.92 -15.84
CA ASP A 30 20.65 -2.80 -16.68
C ASP A 30 19.23 -3.02 -17.20
N GLU A 31 18.91 -4.24 -17.59
CA GLU A 31 17.60 -4.57 -18.13
C GLU A 31 16.51 -4.42 -17.06
N VAL A 32 16.78 -4.87 -15.84
CA VAL A 32 15.83 -4.74 -14.74
C VAL A 32 15.60 -3.27 -14.40
N ILE A 33 16.68 -2.48 -14.33
CA ILE A 33 16.55 -1.06 -14.03
C ILE A 33 15.73 -0.35 -15.10
N CYS A 34 15.97 -0.67 -16.37
CA CYS A 34 15.29 0.01 -17.46
C CYS A 34 13.84 -0.43 -17.65
N ARG A 35 13.50 -1.66 -17.26
CA ARG A 35 12.18 -2.21 -17.53
C ARG A 35 11.29 -2.43 -16.32
N ASP A 36 11.75 -2.03 -15.15
CA ASP A 36 11.00 -2.24 -13.92
C ASP A 36 9.58 -1.68 -14.00
N GLY A 37 9.41 -0.54 -14.59
CA GLY A 37 8.09 0.09 -14.68
C GLY A 37 7.21 -0.44 -15.81
N ASP A 38 7.77 -1.25 -16.71
CA ASP A 38 7.03 -1.70 -17.89
C ASP A 38 6.32 -3.03 -17.67
N MET A 39 6.55 -3.66 -16.56
CA MET A 39 5.94 -4.93 -16.19
C MET A 39 6.15 -6.02 -17.24
N GLU A 40 7.24 -5.93 -17.99
CA GLU A 40 7.55 -6.92 -18.99
C GLU A 40 8.22 -8.16 -18.43
N PHE A 41 8.80 -8.05 -17.24
CA PHE A 41 9.50 -9.16 -16.63
C PHE A 41 8.60 -9.94 -15.69
N GLN A 42 8.73 -11.24 -15.74
CA GLN A 42 8.01 -12.12 -14.84
C GLN A 42 8.76 -12.18 -13.51
N GLU A 43 8.08 -11.90 -12.41
CA GLU A 43 8.69 -12.02 -11.11
C GLU A 43 8.98 -13.47 -10.79
N PHE A 44 10.20 -13.74 -10.30
CA PHE A 44 10.56 -15.08 -9.84
C PHE A 44 9.89 -15.34 -8.48
N SER A 45 9.91 -14.36 -7.60
CA SER A 45 9.28 -14.47 -6.28
C SER A 45 9.07 -13.09 -5.69
N GLN A 46 8.17 -13.02 -4.71
CA GLN A 46 7.92 -11.78 -3.99
C GLN A 46 7.76 -12.13 -2.52
N GLU A 47 8.37 -11.35 -1.67
CA GLU A 47 8.28 -11.57 -0.23
C GLU A 47 8.03 -10.25 0.48
N HIS A 48 7.04 -10.22 1.35
CA HIS A 48 6.78 -9.04 2.18
C HIS A 48 7.77 -9.07 3.35
N LEU A 49 8.53 -7.99 3.50
CA LEU A 49 9.54 -7.91 4.54
C LEU A 49 8.97 -7.32 5.82
N GLU A 50 9.23 -7.96 6.92
CA GLU A 50 8.82 -7.51 8.23
C GLU A 50 10.00 -6.84 8.92
N PRO A 51 9.79 -5.91 9.81
CA PRO A 51 8.48 -5.38 10.18
C PRO A 51 8.01 -4.30 9.20
N SER A 52 6.71 -3.97 9.30
CA SER A 52 6.14 -2.87 8.52
C SER A 52 6.04 -1.69 9.49
N PRO A 53 6.99 -0.79 9.49
CA PRO A 53 7.00 0.28 10.48
C PRO A 53 5.83 1.24 10.32
N ILE A 54 5.36 1.74 11.44
CA ILE A 54 4.35 2.77 11.46
C ILE A 54 5.05 4.11 11.31
N LEU A 55 4.69 4.87 10.28
CA LEU A 55 5.31 6.16 10.01
C LEU A 55 4.66 7.27 10.83
N SER A 56 3.36 7.22 10.97
CA SER A 56 2.65 8.25 11.74
C SER A 56 1.23 7.82 12.04
N TYR A 57 0.59 8.47 12.99
CA TYR A 57 -0.84 8.32 13.20
C TYR A 57 -1.39 9.62 13.77
N ARG A 58 -2.63 9.93 13.43
CA ARG A 58 -3.28 11.13 13.96
C ARG A 58 -4.80 11.01 13.83
N GLU A 59 -5.47 11.71 14.72
CA GLU A 59 -6.93 11.79 14.65
C GLU A 59 -7.29 12.70 13.48
N ILE A 60 -8.33 12.35 12.73
CA ILE A 60 -8.81 13.18 11.62
C ILE A 60 -10.33 13.33 11.73
N SER A 61 -10.85 14.36 11.11
CA SER A 61 -12.29 14.56 11.03
C SER A 61 -12.84 13.76 9.86
N LYS A 62 -14.16 13.62 9.79
CA LYS A 62 -14.82 12.98 8.67
C LYS A 62 -14.52 13.73 7.38
N GLU A 63 -14.51 15.06 7.43
CA GLU A 63 -14.21 15.88 6.26
C GLU A 63 -12.79 15.65 5.76
N GLU A 64 -11.84 15.52 6.68
CA GLU A 64 -10.46 15.23 6.31
C GLU A 64 -10.36 13.83 5.68
N TYR A 65 -11.10 12.86 6.24
CA TYR A 65 -11.13 11.51 5.70
C TYR A 65 -11.59 11.52 4.24
N LEU A 66 -12.70 12.20 3.97
CA LEU A 66 -13.26 12.24 2.63
C LEU A 66 -12.32 12.94 1.64
N LYS A 67 -11.66 14.00 2.09
CA LYS A 67 -10.70 14.69 1.26
C LYS A 67 -9.50 13.81 0.93
N MET A 68 -8.96 13.13 1.92
CA MET A 68 -7.82 12.24 1.72
C MET A 68 -8.20 11.06 0.82
N PHE A 69 -9.42 10.55 0.98
CA PHE A 69 -9.92 9.45 0.14
C PHE A 69 -9.91 9.88 -1.32
N ASP A 70 -10.42 11.05 -1.62
CA ASP A 70 -10.48 11.55 -2.98
C ASP A 70 -9.09 11.79 -3.57
N GLU A 71 -8.15 12.23 -2.76
CA GLU A 71 -6.79 12.48 -3.21
C GLU A 71 -6.05 11.17 -3.48
N ASP A 72 -6.24 10.17 -2.63
CA ASP A 72 -5.54 8.90 -2.74
C ASP A 72 -6.20 7.93 -3.72
N ASN A 73 -7.49 8.07 -3.95
CA ASN A 73 -8.27 7.15 -4.78
C ASN A 73 -9.07 7.93 -5.82
N ASP A 74 -8.33 8.64 -6.67
CA ASP A 74 -8.94 9.58 -7.60
C ASP A 74 -10.06 9.01 -8.47
N TYR A 75 -9.96 7.77 -8.93
CA TYR A 75 -11.01 7.21 -9.77
C TYR A 75 -12.25 6.80 -9.00
N HIS A 76 -12.26 6.92 -7.68
CA HIS A 76 -13.44 6.64 -6.87
C HIS A 76 -14.03 7.91 -6.25
N LYS A 77 -13.56 9.07 -6.65
CA LYS A 77 -14.04 10.29 -6.00
C LYS A 77 -15.49 10.60 -6.31
N SER A 78 -16.06 9.96 -7.34
CA SER A 78 -17.48 10.14 -7.63
C SER A 78 -18.38 9.25 -6.79
N TRP A 79 -17.81 8.38 -5.95
CA TRP A 79 -18.60 7.53 -5.08
C TRP A 79 -19.31 8.39 -4.02
N ASP A 80 -20.41 7.87 -3.49
CA ASP A 80 -21.10 8.61 -2.43
C ASP A 80 -20.33 8.44 -1.11
N GLU A 81 -20.74 9.21 -0.13
CA GLU A 81 -20.06 9.26 1.15
C GLU A 81 -20.08 7.90 1.85
N ASP A 82 -21.19 7.19 1.80
CA ASP A 82 -21.31 5.90 2.47
C ASP A 82 -20.35 4.87 1.88
N GLN A 83 -20.17 4.89 0.57
CA GLN A 83 -19.25 3.98 -0.09
C GLN A 83 -17.80 4.28 0.31
N LYS A 84 -17.44 5.56 0.41
CA LYS A 84 -16.10 5.95 0.82
C LYS A 84 -15.83 5.60 2.27
N LEU A 85 -16.82 5.71 3.13
CA LEU A 85 -16.66 5.40 4.54
C LEU A 85 -16.56 3.90 4.83
N ARG A 86 -16.85 3.06 3.85
CA ARG A 86 -16.74 1.61 4.05
C ARG A 86 -15.30 1.15 4.24
N PHE A 87 -14.33 1.98 3.90
CA PHE A 87 -12.94 1.63 4.09
C PHE A 87 -12.44 1.91 5.50
N VAL A 88 -13.29 2.43 6.38
CA VAL A 88 -12.94 2.61 7.77
C VAL A 88 -12.98 1.24 8.45
N ASN A 89 -11.88 0.84 9.07
CA ASN A 89 -11.83 -0.40 9.83
C ASN A 89 -12.39 -0.13 11.22
N LYS A 90 -13.29 -0.98 11.68
CA LYS A 90 -13.93 -0.79 12.97
C LYS A 90 -13.46 -1.84 13.94
N ILE A 91 -13.13 -1.42 15.15
CA ILE A 91 -12.68 -2.32 16.19
C ILE A 91 -13.81 -2.56 17.16
N ASP A 92 -14.02 -3.83 17.49
CA ASP A 92 -15.04 -4.22 18.44
C ASP A 92 -14.41 -4.42 19.79
N TYR A 93 -14.71 -3.54 20.74
CA TYR A 93 -14.17 -3.59 22.08
C TYR A 93 -15.07 -4.31 23.09
N LYS A 94 -16.00 -5.14 22.66
CA LYS A 94 -16.84 -5.85 23.55
C LYS A 94 -16.18 -6.82 24.36
N VAL A 95 -15.09 -6.95 24.24
CA VAL A 95 -14.37 -7.85 24.93
C VAL A 95 -14.34 -7.85 26.27
N GLU A 96 -14.62 -7.22 26.75
CA GLU A 96 -14.51 -7.23 27.87
C GLU A 96 -14.72 -7.93 28.77
N ASN A 97 -14.85 -8.21 28.83
CA ASN A 97 -15.01 -8.81 29.62
C ASN A 97 -14.62 -9.57 30.06
N VAL A 98 -14.32 -9.56 29.98
CA VAL A 98 -14.01 -10.41 30.46
C VAL A 98 -13.59 -10.67 31.40
#